data_602e66e2b583d0663fea5141557c74e5
#
_entry.id   602e66e2b583d0663fea5141557c74e5
#
_cell.length_a   1.000
_cell.length_b   1.000
_cell.length_c   1.000
_cell.angle_alpha   90.00
_cell.angle_beta   90.00
_cell.angle_gamma   90.00
#
_symmetry.space_group_name_H-M   'P 1'
#
loop_
_entity.id
_entity.type
_entity.pdbx_description
1 polymer ?
#
loop_
_entity_poly.entity_id
_entity_poly.type
_entity_poly.pdbx_seq_one_letter_code
_entity_poly.pdbx_strand_id
1 'polypeptide(L)'
;NGVWEDMPMQRANIGNYLPTSRLHFGDKNGMLEIWHPKEHKYCGFLDFQDYPKFSEPGMNNAILYGDYEYIEAQSFSIFNKRDAMNALERQKGQLIASEDVADREIAEMDQAMEDLQSGLIEMGEYHYSLAIFGDTLNDVAKNMSDARSVLQDGPGFKMAVIDAIPECAWFAQLPGNWSMRPREASITSRNFACLSPFHNFARGKRDGNPWGEALALLKTPSGQPYYMNFHVSPEDKDSTDEKYPGNTFICGTTGVGKTALEMSLLAFATKYKGLRCVFFDKD
;
A
#
# COMPACT_ATOMS: atom_id res chain seq x y z
N ASN A 1 -9.48 13.02 50.89
CA ASN A 1 -8.48 14.01 50.49
C ASN A 1 -7.26 13.27 50.04
N GLY A 2 -7.19 12.95 48.75
CA GLY A 2 -5.99 12.40 48.12
C GLY A 2 -4.95 13.49 47.95
N VAL A 3 -3.87 13.41 48.69
CA VAL A 3 -2.68 14.23 48.44
C VAL A 3 -1.94 13.59 47.29
N TRP A 4 -1.78 14.30 46.19
CA TRP A 4 -0.89 13.91 45.10
C TRP A 4 0.54 14.06 45.60
N GLU A 5 1.23 12.94 45.84
CA GLU A 5 2.68 12.95 46.05
C GLU A 5 3.38 12.83 44.69
N ASP A 6 4.31 13.75 44.44
CA ASP A 6 5.22 13.66 43.31
C ASP A 6 6.11 12.42 43.49
N MET A 7 5.79 11.35 42.83
CA MET A 7 6.68 10.19 42.75
C MET A 7 7.86 10.54 41.86
N PRO A 8 9.09 10.46 42.37
CA PRO A 8 10.28 10.64 41.52
C PRO A 8 10.26 9.61 40.41
N MET A 9 10.27 10.07 39.14
CA MET A 9 10.41 9.18 37.99
C MET A 9 11.69 8.38 38.15
N GLN A 10 11.55 7.07 38.19
CA GLN A 10 12.71 6.18 38.16
C GLN A 10 13.45 6.41 36.85
N ARG A 11 14.78 6.44 36.92
CA ARG A 11 15.63 6.49 35.73
C ARG A 11 15.47 5.16 34.98
N ALA A 12 14.61 5.16 33.96
CA ALA A 12 14.39 4.03 33.09
C ALA A 12 14.53 4.46 31.64
N ASN A 13 14.74 3.50 30.76
CA ASN A 13 14.78 3.74 29.33
C ASN A 13 13.40 4.21 28.85
N ILE A 14 13.33 5.08 27.86
CA ILE A 14 12.08 5.60 27.28
C ILE A 14 11.15 4.45 26.85
N GLY A 15 11.71 3.34 26.39
CA GLY A 15 11.00 2.13 26.06
C GLY A 15 10.20 1.48 27.22
N ASN A 16 10.49 1.85 28.48
CA ASN A 16 9.73 1.36 29.64
C ASN A 16 8.49 2.21 29.94
N TYR A 17 8.39 3.42 29.33
CA TYR A 17 7.30 4.36 29.58
C TYR A 17 6.34 4.49 28.42
N LEU A 18 6.81 4.31 27.17
CA LEU A 18 5.99 4.49 25.97
C LEU A 18 5.09 3.30 25.65
N PRO A 19 5.56 2.03 25.70
CA PRO A 19 4.72 0.90 25.32
C PRO A 19 3.64 0.62 26.36
N THR A 20 2.40 0.60 25.92
CA THR A 20 1.25 0.17 26.73
C THR A 20 0.86 -1.28 26.49
N SER A 21 1.44 -1.91 25.45
CA SER A 21 1.16 -3.28 25.02
C SER A 21 2.39 -4.15 25.18
N ARG A 22 2.17 -5.45 25.40
CA ARG A 22 3.22 -6.48 25.41
C ARG A 22 3.18 -7.26 24.12
N LEU A 23 4.35 -7.59 23.58
CA LEU A 23 4.52 -8.36 22.36
C LEU A 23 4.96 -9.78 22.73
N HIS A 24 4.29 -10.78 22.16
CA HIS A 24 4.63 -12.20 22.27
C HIS A 24 4.86 -12.77 20.88
N PHE A 25 6.07 -13.28 20.64
CA PHE A 25 6.47 -13.88 19.37
C PHE A 25 6.54 -15.40 19.49
N GLY A 26 6.19 -16.10 18.42
CA GLY A 26 6.54 -17.49 18.22
C GLY A 26 5.61 -18.58 18.74
N ASP A 27 4.51 -18.24 19.42
CA ASP A 27 3.68 -19.26 20.05
C ASP A 27 2.65 -19.93 19.12
N LYS A 28 2.20 -19.25 18.06
CA LYS A 28 1.14 -19.80 17.19
C LYS A 28 1.37 -19.45 15.73
N ASN A 29 1.87 -20.39 14.97
CA ASN A 29 2.05 -20.26 13.52
C ASN A 29 2.94 -19.08 13.09
N GLY A 30 3.91 -18.67 13.93
CA GLY A 30 4.79 -17.54 13.63
C GLY A 30 4.13 -16.17 13.68
N MET A 31 2.94 -16.06 14.24
CA MET A 31 2.25 -14.78 14.40
C MET A 31 2.70 -14.07 15.68
N LEU A 32 2.67 -12.74 15.62
CA LEU A 32 2.86 -11.87 16.77
C LEU A 32 1.53 -11.70 17.51
N GLU A 33 1.54 -11.87 18.83
CA GLU A 33 0.43 -11.49 19.71
C GLU A 33 0.73 -10.15 20.38
N ILE A 34 -0.24 -9.25 20.37
CA ILE A 34 -0.17 -7.92 20.96
C ILE A 34 -1.17 -7.84 22.10
N TRP A 35 -0.66 -7.86 23.31
CA TRP A 35 -1.47 -7.82 24.53
C TRP A 35 -1.55 -6.39 25.07
N HIS A 36 -2.70 -5.77 24.88
CA HIS A 36 -3.03 -4.48 25.45
C HIS A 36 -4.04 -4.69 26.60
N PRO A 37 -4.07 -3.84 27.66
CA PRO A 37 -5.00 -4.01 28.77
C PRO A 37 -6.50 -4.06 28.43
N LYS A 38 -6.88 -3.50 27.28
CA LYS A 38 -8.28 -3.43 26.83
C LYS A 38 -8.60 -4.35 25.64
N GLU A 39 -7.60 -4.77 24.91
CA GLU A 39 -7.76 -5.53 23.66
C GLU A 39 -6.57 -6.45 23.41
N HIS A 40 -6.82 -7.49 22.66
CA HIS A 40 -5.82 -8.45 22.25
C HIS A 40 -5.88 -8.54 20.72
N LYS A 41 -4.75 -8.33 20.05
CA LYS A 41 -4.64 -8.42 18.59
C LYS A 41 -3.56 -9.40 18.18
N TYR A 42 -3.71 -9.93 16.99
CA TYR A 42 -2.72 -10.78 16.33
C TYR A 42 -2.19 -10.07 15.10
N CYS A 43 -0.95 -10.37 14.73
CA CYS A 43 -0.31 -9.82 13.55
C CYS A 43 0.51 -10.89 12.84
N GLY A 44 0.35 -10.97 11.52
CA GLY A 44 1.15 -11.81 10.65
C GLY A 44 1.96 -10.96 9.66
N PHE A 45 3.01 -11.53 9.09
CA PHE A 45 3.95 -10.80 8.24
C PHE A 45 4.06 -11.42 6.86
N LEU A 46 3.98 -10.56 5.84
CA LEU A 46 4.29 -10.88 4.45
C LEU A 46 5.48 -10.06 3.98
N ASP A 47 6.28 -10.65 3.10
CA ASP A 47 7.43 -10.02 2.45
C ASP A 47 7.49 -10.45 0.99
N PHE A 48 8.19 -9.72 0.13
CA PHE A 48 8.40 -10.11 -1.25
C PHE A 48 9.39 -11.28 -1.33
N GLN A 49 8.96 -12.38 -1.96
CA GLN A 49 9.80 -13.50 -2.32
C GLN A 49 10.45 -13.28 -3.68
N ASP A 50 9.63 -12.93 -4.67
CA ASP A 50 10.07 -12.61 -6.03
C ASP A 50 9.36 -11.35 -6.52
N TYR A 51 10.01 -10.64 -7.41
CA TYR A 51 9.54 -9.40 -8.02
C TYR A 51 9.00 -9.66 -9.43
N PRO A 52 8.00 -8.89 -9.88
CA PRO A 52 7.54 -8.94 -11.26
C PRO A 52 8.65 -8.51 -12.23
N LYS A 53 8.54 -8.94 -13.48
CA LYS A 53 9.51 -8.61 -14.53
C LYS A 53 9.63 -7.10 -14.81
N PHE A 54 8.54 -6.36 -14.60
CA PHE A 54 8.47 -4.92 -14.82
C PHE A 54 7.92 -4.25 -13.57
N SER A 55 8.44 -3.07 -13.26
CA SER A 55 7.91 -2.23 -12.20
C SER A 55 7.29 -0.97 -12.78
N GLU A 56 6.08 -0.66 -12.35
CA GLU A 56 5.33 0.52 -12.76
C GLU A 56 4.92 1.34 -11.53
N PRO A 57 4.87 2.69 -11.63
CA PRO A 57 4.42 3.53 -10.54
C PRO A 57 3.02 3.14 -10.04
N GLY A 58 2.89 2.94 -8.74
CA GLY A 58 1.60 2.62 -8.12
C GLY A 58 1.21 1.15 -8.19
N MET A 59 2.09 0.24 -8.54
CA MET A 59 1.77 -1.19 -8.62
C MET A 59 1.33 -1.78 -7.28
N ASN A 60 1.71 -1.18 -6.15
CA ASN A 60 1.26 -1.59 -4.81
C ASN A 60 -0.07 -0.96 -4.39
N ASN A 61 -0.66 -0.06 -5.20
CA ASN A 61 -1.87 0.68 -4.81
C ASN A 61 -3.06 -0.20 -4.47
N ALA A 62 -3.12 -1.42 -5.00
CA ALA A 62 -4.23 -2.33 -4.74
C ALA A 62 -4.35 -2.69 -3.24
N ILE A 63 -3.25 -2.72 -2.49
CA ILE A 63 -3.25 -2.99 -1.04
C ILE A 63 -3.99 -1.90 -0.24
N LEU A 64 -4.03 -0.67 -0.75
CA LEU A 64 -4.71 0.46 -0.11
C LEU A 64 -6.23 0.25 0.01
N TYR A 65 -6.81 -0.65 -0.78
CA TYR A 65 -8.24 -0.94 -0.79
C TYR A 65 -8.63 -2.16 0.06
N GLY A 66 -7.65 -2.76 0.75
CA GLY A 66 -7.91 -3.86 1.68
C GLY A 66 -8.81 -3.41 2.85
N ASP A 67 -9.78 -4.27 3.24
CA ASP A 67 -10.67 -4.03 4.38
C ASP A 67 -10.09 -4.68 5.66
N TYR A 68 -8.83 -4.39 5.95
CA TYR A 68 -8.12 -4.86 7.13
C TYR A 68 -7.07 -3.85 7.57
N GLU A 69 -6.71 -3.89 8.85
CA GLU A 69 -5.66 -3.06 9.43
C GLU A 69 -4.28 -3.63 9.04
N TYR A 70 -3.39 -2.78 8.56
CA TYR A 70 -2.03 -3.17 8.19
C TYR A 70 -1.02 -2.03 8.35
N ILE A 71 0.25 -2.42 8.44
CA ILE A 71 1.39 -1.51 8.34
C ILE A 71 2.26 -1.99 7.19
N GLU A 72 2.44 -1.15 6.18
CA GLU A 72 3.41 -1.36 5.11
C GLU A 72 4.69 -0.60 5.44
N ALA A 73 5.78 -1.30 5.56
CA ALA A 73 7.09 -0.73 5.81
C ALA A 73 8.05 -1.07 4.67
N GLN A 74 8.70 -0.05 4.13
CA GLN A 74 9.70 -0.20 3.09
C GLN A 74 10.96 0.52 3.51
N SER A 75 12.10 -0.10 3.27
CA SER A 75 13.40 0.50 3.52
C SER A 75 14.31 0.33 2.33
N PHE A 76 15.08 1.38 2.01
CA PHE A 76 16.03 1.38 0.91
C PHE A 76 17.34 2.03 1.37
N SER A 77 18.43 1.27 1.36
CA SER A 77 19.76 1.73 1.70
C SER A 77 20.66 1.77 0.46
N ILE A 78 21.12 2.97 0.10
CA ILE A 78 21.89 3.20 -1.13
C ILE A 78 23.28 2.60 -0.97
N PHE A 79 23.73 1.83 -1.98
CA PHE A 79 25.09 1.34 -2.09
C PHE A 79 26.05 2.48 -2.49
N ASN A 80 27.31 2.34 -2.14
CA ASN A 80 28.32 3.13 -2.82
C ASN A 80 28.42 2.66 -4.29
N LYS A 81 28.92 3.54 -5.16
CA LYS A 81 28.95 3.32 -6.62
C LYS A 81 29.67 2.05 -7.03
N ARG A 82 30.74 1.67 -6.31
CA ARG A 82 31.52 0.47 -6.59
C ARG A 82 30.72 -0.81 -6.28
N ASP A 83 30.06 -0.84 -5.12
CA ASP A 83 29.29 -2.00 -4.71
C ASP A 83 28.03 -2.14 -5.56
N ALA A 84 27.43 -1.02 -5.95
CA ALA A 84 26.30 -0.98 -6.89
C ALA A 84 26.68 -1.59 -8.23
N MET A 85 27.83 -1.21 -8.80
CA MET A 85 28.31 -1.76 -10.07
C MET A 85 28.58 -3.26 -9.97
N ASN A 86 29.28 -3.70 -8.91
CA ASN A 86 29.55 -5.12 -8.67
C ASN A 86 28.24 -5.95 -8.52
N ALA A 87 27.19 -5.37 -7.91
CA ALA A 87 25.91 -6.03 -7.79
C ALA A 87 25.22 -6.23 -9.16
N LEU A 88 25.22 -5.19 -10.03
CA LEU A 88 24.68 -5.29 -11.39
C LEU A 88 25.48 -6.27 -12.26
N GLU A 89 26.80 -6.23 -12.20
CA GLU A 89 27.68 -7.17 -12.93
C GLU A 89 27.40 -8.62 -12.53
N ARG A 90 27.22 -8.86 -11.21
CA ARG A 90 26.87 -10.19 -10.71
C ARG A 90 25.50 -10.65 -11.19
N GLN A 91 24.50 -9.77 -11.15
CA GLN A 91 23.14 -10.07 -11.65
C GLN A 91 23.18 -10.36 -13.16
N LYS A 92 23.89 -9.56 -13.94
CA LYS A 92 24.09 -9.80 -15.38
C LYS A 92 24.76 -11.15 -15.63
N GLY A 93 25.81 -11.48 -14.86
CA GLY A 93 26.51 -12.77 -14.97
C GLY A 93 25.59 -13.96 -14.66
N GLN A 94 24.73 -13.85 -13.64
CA GLN A 94 23.73 -14.86 -13.32
C GLN A 94 22.69 -15.01 -14.41
N LEU A 95 22.25 -13.89 -14.99
CA LEU A 95 21.30 -13.85 -16.09
C LEU A 95 21.87 -14.57 -17.33
N ILE A 96 23.09 -14.24 -17.73
CA ILE A 96 23.78 -14.89 -18.89
C ILE A 96 23.99 -16.40 -18.66
N ALA A 97 24.21 -16.82 -17.40
CA ALA A 97 24.40 -18.22 -17.05
C ALA A 97 23.09 -19.04 -17.03
N SER A 98 21.93 -18.39 -16.99
CA SER A 98 20.65 -19.05 -17.16
C SER A 98 20.36 -19.22 -18.65
N GLU A 99 20.23 -20.46 -19.16
CA GLU A 99 20.11 -20.79 -20.58
C GLU A 99 18.88 -20.19 -21.30
N ASP A 100 18.04 -19.44 -20.64
CA ASP A 100 16.73 -18.97 -21.12
C ASP A 100 16.62 -17.42 -21.13
N VAL A 101 17.71 -16.73 -21.51
CA VAL A 101 17.79 -15.27 -21.45
C VAL A 101 17.48 -14.63 -22.79
N ALA A 102 16.52 -13.72 -22.79
CA ALA A 102 16.28 -12.87 -23.96
C ALA A 102 17.37 -11.78 -24.07
N ASP A 103 17.92 -11.55 -25.27
CA ASP A 103 18.89 -10.47 -25.56
C ASP A 103 18.41 -9.09 -25.02
N ARG A 104 17.10 -8.90 -24.92
CA ARG A 104 16.48 -7.70 -24.38
C ARG A 104 16.80 -7.49 -22.89
N GLU A 105 16.77 -8.55 -22.08
CA GLU A 105 17.04 -8.44 -20.64
C GLU A 105 18.50 -8.06 -20.38
N ILE A 106 19.42 -8.55 -21.21
CA ILE A 106 20.85 -8.18 -21.16
C ILE A 106 21.02 -6.70 -21.53
N ALA A 107 20.34 -6.24 -22.58
CA ALA A 107 20.40 -4.84 -23.00
C ALA A 107 19.83 -3.88 -21.94
N GLU A 108 18.76 -4.28 -21.25
CA GLU A 108 18.19 -3.50 -20.13
C GLU A 108 19.17 -3.41 -18.94
N MET A 109 19.93 -4.48 -18.66
CA MET A 109 20.99 -4.46 -17.64
C MET A 109 22.17 -3.55 -18.04
N ASP A 110 22.57 -3.57 -19.31
CA ASP A 110 23.61 -2.67 -19.80
C ASP A 110 23.19 -1.20 -19.71
N GLN A 111 21.95 -0.89 -20.05
CA GLN A 111 21.40 0.45 -19.88
C GLN A 111 21.37 0.87 -18.41
N ALA A 112 20.99 -0.03 -17.50
CA ALA A 112 21.03 0.25 -16.07
C ALA A 112 22.44 0.54 -15.56
N MET A 113 23.45 -0.16 -16.07
CA MET A 113 24.85 0.11 -15.74
C MET A 113 25.33 1.49 -16.24
N GLU A 114 24.94 1.89 -17.46
CA GLU A 114 25.20 3.23 -17.99
C GLU A 114 24.51 4.33 -17.18
N ASP A 115 23.23 4.13 -16.84
CA ASP A 115 22.44 5.04 -16.03
C ASP A 115 23.06 5.21 -14.61
N LEU A 116 23.56 4.12 -14.02
CA LEU A 116 24.28 4.16 -12.74
C LEU A 116 25.62 4.90 -12.85
N GLN A 117 26.36 4.70 -13.94
CA GLN A 117 27.64 5.39 -14.18
C GLN A 117 27.44 6.89 -14.35
N SER A 118 26.40 7.30 -15.06
CA SER A 118 26.05 8.71 -15.27
C SER A 118 25.38 9.37 -14.05
N GLY A 119 24.97 8.59 -13.05
CA GLY A 119 24.28 9.11 -11.87
C GLY A 119 22.80 9.42 -12.11
N LEU A 120 22.18 8.87 -13.15
CA LEU A 120 20.74 8.97 -13.39
C LEU A 120 19.92 8.08 -12.46
N ILE A 121 20.51 6.97 -11.99
CA ILE A 121 19.94 6.08 -11.00
C ILE A 121 20.97 5.76 -9.92
N GLU A 122 20.47 5.38 -8.77
CA GLU A 122 21.24 4.75 -7.71
C GLU A 122 20.78 3.28 -7.54
N MET A 123 21.61 2.46 -6.93
CA MET A 123 21.26 1.10 -6.56
C MET A 123 21.41 0.91 -5.07
N GLY A 124 20.57 0.09 -4.48
CA GLY A 124 20.60 -0.14 -3.04
C GLY A 124 19.92 -1.43 -2.63
N GLU A 125 20.06 -1.70 -1.37
CA GLU A 125 19.40 -2.78 -0.66
C GLU A 125 17.99 -2.38 -0.25
N TYR A 126 17.02 -3.12 -0.72
CA TYR A 126 15.60 -2.88 -0.48
C TYR A 126 15.02 -4.00 0.39
N HIS A 127 14.13 -3.64 1.29
CA HIS A 127 13.33 -4.55 2.09
C HIS A 127 11.90 -4.07 2.16
N TYR A 128 10.98 -5.02 2.03
CA TYR A 128 9.54 -4.84 2.17
C TYR A 128 9.03 -5.65 3.36
N SER A 129 8.12 -5.10 4.12
CA SER A 129 7.40 -5.83 5.15
C SER A 129 5.96 -5.32 5.24
N LEU A 130 5.02 -6.24 5.20
CA LEU A 130 3.60 -5.98 5.38
C LEU A 130 3.11 -6.71 6.64
N ALA A 131 2.89 -5.95 7.70
CA ALA A 131 2.30 -6.44 8.94
C ALA A 131 0.77 -6.32 8.84
N ILE A 132 0.06 -7.43 8.99
CA ILE A 132 -1.40 -7.51 8.84
C ILE A 132 -2.01 -7.93 10.16
N PHE A 133 -3.00 -7.15 10.63
CA PHE A 133 -3.63 -7.33 11.93
C PHE A 133 -5.00 -7.99 11.83
N GLY A 134 -5.41 -8.59 12.95
CA GLY A 134 -6.75 -9.14 13.16
C GLY A 134 -7.01 -9.39 14.63
N ASP A 135 -8.30 -9.50 14.99
CA ASP A 135 -8.73 -9.76 16.37
C ASP A 135 -8.61 -11.23 16.72
N THR A 136 -8.58 -12.11 15.73
CA THR A 136 -8.35 -13.56 15.88
C THR A 136 -7.29 -14.05 14.90
N LEU A 137 -6.68 -15.20 15.22
CA LEU A 137 -5.73 -15.87 14.31
C LEU A 137 -6.34 -16.17 12.93
N ASN A 138 -7.63 -16.51 12.90
CA ASN A 138 -8.35 -16.77 11.64
C ASN A 138 -8.52 -15.51 10.81
N ASP A 139 -8.80 -14.36 11.45
CA ASP A 139 -8.90 -13.07 10.76
C ASP A 139 -7.56 -12.69 10.14
N VAL A 140 -6.46 -12.83 10.88
CA VAL A 140 -5.11 -12.58 10.34
C VAL A 140 -4.83 -13.49 9.16
N ALA A 141 -5.08 -14.80 9.27
CA ALA A 141 -4.86 -15.75 8.18
C ALA A 141 -5.67 -15.41 6.93
N LYS A 142 -6.93 -15.02 7.11
CA LYS A 142 -7.80 -14.56 6.02
C LYS A 142 -7.26 -13.27 5.39
N ASN A 143 -6.99 -12.26 6.18
CA ASN A 143 -6.50 -10.96 5.73
C ASN A 143 -5.15 -11.09 5.00
N MET A 144 -4.24 -11.95 5.50
CA MET A 144 -2.98 -12.28 4.82
C MET A 144 -3.21 -12.97 3.47
N SER A 145 -4.17 -13.88 3.39
CA SER A 145 -4.54 -14.53 2.13
C SER A 145 -5.07 -13.53 1.12
N ASP A 146 -5.96 -12.62 1.55
CA ASP A 146 -6.53 -11.58 0.71
C ASP A 146 -5.45 -10.60 0.21
N ALA A 147 -4.57 -10.11 1.09
CA ALA A 147 -3.45 -9.26 0.73
C ALA A 147 -2.48 -9.93 -0.25
N ARG A 148 -2.20 -11.23 -0.01
CA ARG A 148 -1.36 -12.03 -0.89
C ARG A 148 -1.96 -12.15 -2.29
N SER A 149 -3.24 -12.47 -2.40
CA SER A 149 -3.94 -12.55 -3.70
C SER A 149 -3.90 -11.22 -4.44
N VAL A 150 -4.19 -10.13 -3.77
CA VAL A 150 -4.17 -8.78 -4.36
C VAL A 150 -2.80 -8.42 -4.94
N LEU A 151 -1.72 -8.72 -4.22
CA LEU A 151 -0.35 -8.43 -4.66
C LEU A 151 0.18 -9.43 -5.71
N GLN A 152 -0.33 -10.66 -5.74
CA GLN A 152 0.04 -11.68 -6.72
C GLN A 152 -0.73 -11.54 -8.03
N ASP A 153 -2.05 -11.38 -7.97
CA ASP A 153 -2.93 -11.41 -9.14
C ASP A 153 -2.88 -10.12 -9.95
N GLY A 154 -2.63 -8.98 -9.32
CA GLY A 154 -2.49 -7.68 -9.97
C GLY A 154 -1.06 -7.44 -10.45
N PRO A 155 -0.16 -6.97 -9.58
CA PRO A 155 1.20 -6.59 -9.96
C PRO A 155 2.14 -7.79 -10.20
N GLY A 156 1.79 -9.00 -9.74
CA GLY A 156 2.57 -10.21 -9.98
C GLY A 156 3.73 -10.44 -8.98
N PHE A 157 3.65 -9.89 -7.79
CA PHE A 157 4.61 -10.22 -6.73
C PHE A 157 4.41 -11.63 -6.22
N LYS A 158 5.49 -12.32 -5.91
CA LYS A 158 5.41 -13.56 -5.15
C LYS A 158 5.68 -13.26 -3.68
N MET A 159 4.72 -13.57 -2.84
CA MET A 159 4.76 -13.23 -1.42
C MET A 159 5.22 -14.40 -0.57
N ALA A 160 6.12 -14.15 0.37
CA ALA A 160 6.53 -15.07 1.43
C ALA A 160 5.83 -14.72 2.74
N VAL A 161 5.43 -15.74 3.50
CA VAL A 161 5.01 -15.57 4.89
C VAL A 161 6.26 -15.63 5.76
N ILE A 162 6.42 -14.69 6.67
CA ILE A 162 7.53 -14.65 7.63
C ILE A 162 7.01 -15.18 8.96
N ASP A 163 7.16 -16.46 9.16
CA ASP A 163 6.69 -17.21 10.34
C ASP A 163 7.82 -17.69 11.24
N ALA A 164 9.03 -17.89 10.70
CA ALA A 164 10.18 -18.39 11.46
C ALA A 164 10.88 -17.31 12.30
N ILE A 165 10.81 -16.04 11.86
CA ILE A 165 11.50 -14.91 12.49
C ILE A 165 10.59 -13.67 12.54
N PRO A 166 9.38 -13.76 13.12
CA PRO A 166 8.42 -12.64 13.15
C PRO A 166 8.95 -11.42 13.91
N GLU A 167 9.84 -11.61 14.91
CA GLU A 167 10.53 -10.52 15.60
C GLU A 167 11.33 -9.64 14.62
N CYS A 168 12.05 -10.29 13.71
CA CYS A 168 12.84 -9.56 12.72
C CYS A 168 11.93 -8.72 11.81
N ALA A 169 10.84 -9.29 11.31
CA ALA A 169 9.86 -8.57 10.48
C ALA A 169 9.23 -7.39 11.24
N TRP A 170 8.91 -7.56 12.52
CA TRP A 170 8.36 -6.49 13.35
C TRP A 170 9.36 -5.35 13.57
N PHE A 171 10.58 -5.67 14.01
CA PHE A 171 11.57 -4.66 14.33
C PHE A 171 12.23 -4.04 13.09
N ALA A 172 12.18 -4.68 11.92
CA ALA A 172 12.63 -4.11 10.66
C ALA A 172 11.81 -2.87 10.23
N GLN A 173 10.59 -2.71 10.76
CA GLN A 173 9.76 -1.54 10.51
C GLN A 173 10.30 -0.26 11.17
N LEU A 174 11.17 -0.39 12.15
CA LEU A 174 11.79 0.76 12.83
C LEU A 174 12.85 1.39 11.92
N PRO A 175 12.79 2.72 11.71
CA PRO A 175 13.76 3.42 10.87
C PRO A 175 15.21 3.17 11.32
N GLY A 176 16.06 2.80 10.38
CA GLY A 176 17.49 2.56 10.64
C GLY A 176 17.83 1.19 11.25
N ASN A 177 16.87 0.34 11.50
CA ASN A 177 17.11 -1.01 12.05
C ASN A 177 17.42 -2.04 10.95
N TRP A 178 18.44 -1.77 10.17
CA TRP A 178 18.82 -2.52 8.97
C TRP A 178 19.12 -4.00 9.25
N SER A 179 19.71 -4.32 10.40
CA SER A 179 20.12 -5.68 10.75
C SER A 179 18.97 -6.65 11.01
N MET A 180 17.74 -6.12 11.13
CA MET A 180 16.54 -6.94 11.39
C MET A 180 15.74 -7.27 10.14
N ARG A 181 16.16 -6.83 8.96
CA ARG A 181 15.44 -7.10 7.69
C ARG A 181 15.52 -8.58 7.33
N PRO A 182 14.39 -9.32 7.24
CA PRO A 182 14.40 -10.76 6.99
C PRO A 182 14.84 -11.13 5.56
N ARG A 183 14.45 -10.32 4.59
CA ARG A 183 14.71 -10.55 3.16
C ARG A 183 15.11 -9.24 2.51
N GLU A 184 16.24 -9.25 1.86
CA GLU A 184 16.77 -8.06 1.19
C GLU A 184 16.91 -8.35 -0.31
N ALA A 185 16.65 -7.34 -1.13
CA ALA A 185 16.83 -7.39 -2.57
C ALA A 185 17.64 -6.20 -3.05
N SER A 186 18.54 -6.41 -3.99
CA SER A 186 19.25 -5.32 -4.64
C SER A 186 18.40 -4.79 -5.79
N ILE A 187 17.92 -3.56 -5.69
CA ILE A 187 17.10 -2.90 -6.71
C ILE A 187 17.63 -1.50 -7.04
N THR A 188 17.16 -0.93 -8.14
CA THR A 188 17.48 0.45 -8.50
C THR A 188 16.55 1.44 -7.80
N SER A 189 16.97 2.69 -7.67
CA SER A 189 16.13 3.78 -7.17
C SER A 189 14.86 3.99 -8.00
N ARG A 190 14.91 3.69 -9.31
CA ARG A 190 13.74 3.71 -10.21
C ARG A 190 12.73 2.63 -9.82
N ASN A 191 13.18 1.40 -9.57
CA ASN A 191 12.30 0.33 -9.07
C ASN A 191 11.71 0.69 -7.72
N PHE A 192 12.55 1.19 -6.79
CA PHE A 192 12.09 1.65 -5.49
C PHE A 192 11.00 2.72 -5.59
N ALA A 193 11.14 3.71 -6.49
CA ALA A 193 10.13 4.73 -6.72
C ALA A 193 8.80 4.14 -7.22
N CYS A 194 8.84 3.09 -8.04
CA CYS A 194 7.64 2.38 -8.50
C CYS A 194 6.96 1.57 -7.39
N LEU A 195 7.75 0.98 -6.47
CA LEU A 195 7.26 0.18 -5.35
C LEU A 195 6.81 1.03 -4.17
N SER A 196 7.28 2.27 -4.07
CA SER A 196 6.99 3.13 -2.93
C SER A 196 5.55 3.61 -2.93
N PRO A 197 4.85 3.55 -1.77
CA PRO A 197 3.46 3.95 -1.64
C PRO A 197 3.34 5.48 -1.49
N PHE A 198 3.96 6.27 -2.36
CA PHE A 198 3.83 7.73 -2.37
C PHE A 198 2.47 8.20 -2.89
N HIS A 199 1.56 7.26 -3.12
CA HIS A 199 0.22 7.51 -3.60
C HIS A 199 -0.76 7.59 -2.44
N ASN A 200 -1.65 8.56 -2.51
CA ASN A 200 -2.80 8.65 -1.63
C ASN A 200 -4.00 7.96 -2.27
N PHE A 201 -4.98 7.61 -1.43
CA PHE A 201 -6.30 7.26 -1.91
C PHE A 201 -6.87 8.36 -2.79
N ALA A 202 -7.56 7.96 -3.87
CA ALA A 202 -8.36 8.90 -4.62
C ALA A 202 -9.39 9.52 -3.68
N ARG A 203 -9.33 10.83 -3.50
CA ARG A 203 -10.25 11.57 -2.60
C ARG A 203 -11.43 12.14 -3.35
N GLY A 204 -11.37 12.18 -4.69
CA GLY A 204 -12.24 13.00 -5.48
C GLY A 204 -12.02 14.48 -5.18
N LYS A 205 -12.82 15.34 -5.79
CA LYS A 205 -12.71 16.79 -5.63
C LYS A 205 -13.97 17.36 -4.98
N ARG A 206 -13.80 18.06 -3.85
CA ARG A 206 -14.92 18.59 -3.06
C ARG A 206 -15.63 19.74 -3.79
N ASP A 207 -14.87 20.73 -4.26
CA ASP A 207 -15.39 21.97 -4.81
C ASP A 207 -14.70 22.30 -6.16
N GLY A 208 -15.27 23.21 -6.96
CA GLY A 208 -14.71 23.59 -8.26
C GLY A 208 -14.86 22.51 -9.34
N ASN A 209 -15.89 21.67 -9.24
CA ASN A 209 -16.28 20.71 -10.27
C ASN A 209 -17.20 21.39 -11.30
N PRO A 210 -17.44 20.78 -12.48
CA PRO A 210 -18.32 21.38 -13.48
C PRO A 210 -19.71 21.81 -12.97
N TRP A 211 -20.26 21.07 -11.97
CA TRP A 211 -21.51 21.42 -11.31
C TRP A 211 -21.33 22.10 -9.93
N GLY A 212 -20.08 22.52 -9.61
CA GLY A 212 -19.71 23.18 -8.36
C GLY A 212 -19.20 22.21 -7.31
N GLU A 213 -19.92 22.01 -6.23
CA GLU A 213 -19.53 21.06 -5.17
C GLU A 213 -19.70 19.58 -5.59
N ALA A 214 -19.05 18.69 -4.89
CA ALA A 214 -19.18 17.25 -5.11
C ALA A 214 -20.65 16.78 -4.96
N LEU A 215 -21.03 15.78 -5.75
CA LEU A 215 -22.36 15.19 -5.73
C LEU A 215 -22.69 14.59 -4.35
N ALA A 216 -21.79 13.78 -3.83
CA ALA A 216 -21.93 13.08 -2.57
C ALA A 216 -20.57 12.82 -1.93
N LEU A 217 -20.57 12.59 -0.63
CA LEU A 217 -19.45 12.01 0.10
C LEU A 217 -19.72 10.51 0.28
N LEU A 218 -18.96 9.69 -0.38
CA LEU A 218 -19.02 8.24 -0.30
C LEU A 218 -17.86 7.70 0.52
N LYS A 219 -17.87 6.42 0.78
CA LYS A 219 -16.82 5.69 1.51
C LYS A 219 -16.18 4.67 0.57
N THR A 220 -14.86 4.65 0.53
CA THR A 220 -14.11 3.60 -0.17
C THR A 220 -14.19 2.27 0.60
N PRO A 221 -13.87 1.12 0.01
CA PRO A 221 -13.79 -0.15 0.72
C PRO A 221 -12.92 -0.09 1.98
N SER A 222 -11.80 0.62 1.94
CA SER A 222 -10.90 0.85 3.08
C SER A 222 -11.39 1.88 4.10
N GLY A 223 -12.62 2.40 3.94
CA GLY A 223 -13.24 3.32 4.88
C GLY A 223 -12.90 4.80 4.70
N GLN A 224 -12.10 5.16 3.71
CA GLN A 224 -11.72 6.55 3.44
C GLN A 224 -12.85 7.35 2.79
N PRO A 225 -12.99 8.66 3.06
CA PRO A 225 -13.97 9.51 2.40
C PRO A 225 -13.60 9.77 0.94
N TYR A 226 -14.59 9.72 0.05
CA TYR A 226 -14.45 9.99 -1.38
C TYR A 226 -15.50 10.98 -1.87
N TYR A 227 -15.07 12.11 -2.43
CA TYR A 227 -15.95 13.12 -3.04
C TYR A 227 -16.33 12.69 -4.45
N MET A 228 -17.50 12.10 -4.58
CA MET A 228 -18.04 11.60 -5.85
C MET A 228 -18.51 12.74 -6.75
N ASN A 229 -18.14 12.66 -8.02
CA ASN A 229 -18.60 13.57 -9.10
C ASN A 229 -18.94 12.75 -10.34
N PHE A 230 -19.90 13.24 -11.14
CA PHE A 230 -20.21 12.63 -12.44
C PHE A 230 -19.17 12.96 -13.52
N HIS A 231 -18.39 14.01 -13.31
CA HIS A 231 -17.40 14.49 -14.25
C HIS A 231 -16.00 14.29 -13.73
N VAL A 232 -15.06 14.00 -14.62
CA VAL A 232 -13.64 14.11 -14.30
C VAL A 232 -13.31 15.59 -14.14
N SER A 233 -12.82 15.98 -12.97
CA SER A 233 -12.47 17.36 -12.65
C SER A 233 -10.97 17.46 -12.43
N PRO A 234 -10.27 18.42 -13.09
CA PRO A 234 -8.87 18.68 -12.80
C PRO A 234 -8.68 19.07 -11.33
N GLU A 235 -7.66 18.50 -10.67
CA GLU A 235 -7.40 18.79 -9.25
C GLU A 235 -6.85 20.21 -9.04
N ASP A 236 -6.10 20.72 -10.00
CA ASP A 236 -5.29 21.94 -9.96
C ASP A 236 -6.05 23.20 -10.37
N LYS A 237 -7.26 23.10 -10.94
CA LYS A 237 -8.05 24.27 -11.38
C LYS A 237 -9.52 24.16 -11.01
N ASP A 238 -10.16 25.32 -10.84
CA ASP A 238 -11.62 25.42 -10.77
C ASP A 238 -12.20 25.20 -12.17
N SER A 239 -13.11 24.24 -12.30
CA SER A 239 -13.82 23.89 -13.54
C SER A 239 -15.32 24.16 -13.47
N THR A 240 -15.77 24.97 -12.51
CA THR A 240 -17.17 25.33 -12.34
C THR A 240 -17.73 25.94 -13.64
N ASP A 241 -18.90 25.48 -14.05
CA ASP A 241 -19.60 25.84 -15.30
C ASP A 241 -18.89 25.39 -16.59
N GLU A 242 -17.74 24.71 -16.52
CA GLU A 242 -17.12 24.12 -17.71
C GLU A 242 -17.95 22.93 -18.21
N LYS A 243 -18.05 22.78 -19.54
CA LYS A 243 -18.82 21.70 -20.17
C LYS A 243 -17.93 20.49 -20.41
N TYR A 244 -17.98 19.53 -19.51
CA TYR A 244 -17.37 18.20 -19.69
C TYR A 244 -18.43 17.11 -19.93
N PRO A 245 -18.15 16.10 -20.75
CA PRO A 245 -19.00 14.91 -20.82
C PRO A 245 -19.01 14.19 -19.47
N GLY A 246 -20.19 13.91 -18.96
CA GLY A 246 -20.35 13.16 -17.70
C GLY A 246 -21.05 11.82 -17.99
N ASN A 247 -20.33 10.83 -18.48
CA ASN A 247 -20.88 9.49 -18.74
C ASN A 247 -20.56 8.57 -17.57
N THR A 248 -21.60 8.02 -16.95
CA THR A 248 -21.46 7.07 -15.85
C THR A 248 -22.04 5.72 -16.26
N PHE A 249 -21.28 4.65 -16.09
CA PHE A 249 -21.73 3.30 -16.32
C PHE A 249 -21.74 2.52 -15.01
N ILE A 250 -22.90 1.96 -14.62
CA ILE A 250 -23.08 1.18 -13.40
C ILE A 250 -23.34 -0.27 -13.80
N CYS A 251 -22.44 -1.16 -13.43
CA CYS A 251 -22.55 -2.59 -13.71
C CYS A 251 -22.39 -3.42 -12.43
N GLY A 252 -22.95 -4.62 -12.45
CA GLY A 252 -22.88 -5.55 -11.32
C GLY A 252 -23.91 -6.68 -11.50
N THR A 253 -23.78 -7.75 -10.72
CA THR A 253 -24.70 -8.87 -10.71
C THR A 253 -26.09 -8.47 -10.19
N THR A 254 -27.09 -9.28 -10.41
CA THR A 254 -28.46 -9.03 -9.89
C THR A 254 -28.45 -9.06 -8.36
N GLY A 255 -29.13 -8.10 -7.72
CA GLY A 255 -29.28 -8.03 -6.27
C GLY A 255 -28.19 -7.25 -5.53
N VAL A 256 -27.11 -6.78 -6.18
CA VAL A 256 -26.02 -6.03 -5.52
C VAL A 256 -26.32 -4.55 -5.24
N GLY A 257 -27.54 -4.08 -5.51
CA GLY A 257 -27.96 -2.71 -5.19
C GLY A 257 -27.70 -1.65 -6.26
N LYS A 258 -27.50 -2.03 -7.54
CA LYS A 258 -27.29 -1.06 -8.64
C LYS A 258 -28.38 0.02 -8.69
N THR A 259 -29.65 -0.38 -8.71
CA THR A 259 -30.79 0.54 -8.75
C THR A 259 -30.84 1.45 -7.51
N ALA A 260 -30.52 0.90 -6.33
CA ALA A 260 -30.46 1.68 -5.10
C ALA A 260 -29.36 2.75 -5.17
N LEU A 261 -28.19 2.40 -5.69
CA LEU A 261 -27.10 3.35 -5.93
C LEU A 261 -27.51 4.42 -6.92
N GLU A 262 -28.08 4.05 -8.07
CA GLU A 262 -28.54 4.96 -9.12
C GLU A 262 -29.56 5.97 -8.57
N MET A 263 -30.59 5.50 -7.86
CA MET A 263 -31.60 6.34 -7.25
C MET A 263 -31.00 7.26 -6.18
N SER A 264 -30.01 6.79 -5.41
CA SER A 264 -29.32 7.62 -4.42
C SER A 264 -28.52 8.73 -5.10
N LEU A 265 -27.79 8.42 -6.18
CA LEU A 265 -27.03 9.43 -6.94
C LEU A 265 -27.97 10.46 -7.56
N LEU A 266 -29.12 10.06 -8.11
CA LEU A 266 -30.14 10.98 -8.61
C LEU A 266 -30.69 11.87 -7.48
N ALA A 267 -31.00 11.30 -6.33
CA ALA A 267 -31.47 12.06 -5.16
C ALA A 267 -30.44 13.10 -4.71
N PHE A 268 -29.17 12.74 -4.63
CA PHE A 268 -28.09 13.69 -4.33
C PHE A 268 -27.93 14.80 -5.38
N ALA A 269 -28.19 14.48 -6.67
CA ALA A 269 -28.09 15.43 -7.75
C ALA A 269 -29.18 16.52 -7.70
N THR A 270 -30.28 16.31 -7.01
CA THR A 270 -31.39 17.31 -6.89
C THR A 270 -30.96 18.62 -6.24
N LYS A 271 -29.83 18.66 -5.54
CA LYS A 271 -29.26 19.89 -4.97
C LYS A 271 -28.80 20.90 -6.01
N TYR A 272 -28.49 20.45 -7.23
CA TYR A 272 -28.00 21.33 -8.28
C TYR A 272 -29.16 22.09 -8.93
N LYS A 273 -29.05 23.41 -8.96
CA LYS A 273 -30.07 24.28 -9.54
C LYS A 273 -30.16 24.08 -11.05
N GLY A 274 -31.40 23.94 -11.54
CA GLY A 274 -31.64 23.79 -12.98
C GLY A 274 -31.41 22.38 -13.54
N LEU A 275 -31.14 21.40 -12.67
CA LEU A 275 -31.04 20.00 -13.10
C LEU A 275 -32.33 19.56 -13.78
N ARG A 276 -32.21 18.93 -14.95
CA ARG A 276 -33.29 18.22 -15.62
C ARG A 276 -32.92 16.76 -15.72
N CYS A 277 -33.77 15.90 -15.28
CA CYS A 277 -33.56 14.46 -15.32
C CYS A 277 -34.62 13.82 -16.24
N VAL A 278 -34.19 12.94 -17.14
CA VAL A 278 -35.08 12.08 -17.94
C VAL A 278 -34.71 10.65 -17.61
N PHE A 279 -35.66 9.89 -17.18
CA PHE A 279 -35.48 8.50 -16.75
C PHE A 279 -36.16 7.56 -17.77
N PHE A 280 -35.44 6.56 -18.22
CA PHE A 280 -35.95 5.49 -19.04
C PHE A 280 -35.81 4.18 -18.25
N ASP A 281 -36.94 3.65 -17.81
CA ASP A 281 -37.00 2.35 -17.17
C ASP A 281 -37.51 1.34 -18.18
N LYS A 282 -36.89 0.17 -18.20
CA LYS A 282 -37.33 -0.94 -19.03
C LYS A 282 -37.54 -2.15 -18.12
N ASP A 283 -38.80 -2.59 -18.00
CA ASP A 283 -39.19 -3.82 -17.33
C ASP A 283 -38.54 -5.07 -17.94
#